data_473a3439318c0a15c16c4cc134b0a50b
#
_entry.id   473a3439318c0a15c16c4cc134b0a50b
#
_cell.length_a   1.000
_cell.length_b   1.000
_cell.length_c   1.000
_cell.angle_alpha   90.00
_cell.angle_beta   90.00
_cell.angle_gamma   90.00
#
_symmetry.space_group_name_H-M   'P 1'
#
loop_
_entity.id
_entity.type
_entity.pdbx_description
1 polymer ?
#
loop_
_entity_poly.entity_id
_entity_poly.type
_entity_poly.pdbx_seq_one_letter_code
_entity_poly.pdbx_strand_id
1 'polypeptide(L)'
;MTTSLSELGSFRIERLEEYDQCPFDKSYCELIRVKGSRPEPSYKVVSHLYKYSESELSLYLKDHKNHWKQLGKLLNEDIDISENELILKFPVSKFKQVSRIVHFVRKKTRINPMSEQERESRRKHMQKLHHIMKQNDSISRITDTGKAITLDTFEGGNL
;
A
#
# COMPACT_ATOMS: atom_id res chain seq x y z
N MET A 1 9.27 -31.84 0.40
CA MET A 1 9.01 -30.89 -0.73
C MET A 1 9.19 -29.49 -0.21
N THR A 2 10.22 -28.80 -0.66
CA THR A 2 10.54 -27.43 -0.26
C THR A 2 9.55 -26.46 -0.89
N THR A 3 8.64 -25.90 -0.12
CA THR A 3 7.69 -24.91 -0.64
C THR A 3 8.42 -23.58 -0.85
N SER A 4 8.57 -23.17 -2.10
CA SER A 4 9.07 -21.81 -2.43
C SER A 4 7.96 -20.77 -2.25
N LEU A 5 8.31 -19.55 -1.84
CA LEU A 5 7.34 -18.45 -1.77
C LEU A 5 6.67 -18.15 -3.13
N SER A 6 7.33 -18.49 -4.24
CA SER A 6 6.75 -18.35 -5.58
C SER A 6 5.57 -19.30 -5.86
N GLU A 7 5.48 -20.41 -5.13
CA GLU A 7 4.39 -21.40 -5.26
C GLU A 7 3.12 -20.94 -4.51
N LEU A 8 3.23 -20.00 -3.58
CA LEU A 8 2.09 -19.47 -2.83
C LEU A 8 1.12 -18.65 -3.68
N GLY A 9 1.55 -18.19 -4.86
CA GLY A 9 0.72 -17.42 -5.80
C GLY A 9 1.45 -16.28 -6.49
N SER A 10 0.70 -15.42 -7.15
CA SER A 10 1.25 -14.27 -7.90
C SER A 10 1.62 -13.09 -6.97
N PHE A 11 2.49 -13.33 -6.00
CA PHE A 11 2.98 -12.31 -5.10
C PHE A 11 4.31 -11.73 -5.59
N ARG A 12 4.59 -10.47 -5.20
CA ARG A 12 5.87 -9.84 -5.45
C ARG A 12 6.86 -10.31 -4.40
N ILE A 13 7.84 -11.07 -4.84
CA ILE A 13 8.95 -11.54 -3.99
C ILE A 13 10.02 -10.46 -4.01
N GLU A 14 10.45 -10.05 -2.83
CA GLU A 14 11.55 -9.12 -2.60
C GLU A 14 12.67 -9.89 -1.89
N ARG A 15 13.92 -9.50 -2.12
CA ARG A 15 15.09 -10.06 -1.43
C ARG A 15 15.65 -9.00 -0.50
N LEU A 16 16.07 -9.41 0.67
CA LEU A 16 16.83 -8.55 1.58
C LEU A 16 18.27 -8.46 1.07
N GLU A 17 18.70 -7.26 0.67
CA GLU A 17 20.05 -7.02 0.10
C GLU A 17 21.18 -7.41 1.07
N GLU A 18 20.92 -7.38 2.39
CA GLU A 18 21.90 -7.72 3.44
C GLU A 18 22.22 -9.22 3.47
N TYR A 19 21.46 -10.07 2.77
CA TYR A 19 21.61 -11.52 2.80
C TYR A 19 22.23 -12.12 1.54
N ASP A 20 22.84 -11.33 0.67
CA ASP A 20 23.59 -11.84 -0.48
C ASP A 20 24.76 -12.76 -0.07
N GLN A 21 25.18 -12.68 1.21
CA GLN A 21 26.21 -13.52 1.83
C GLN A 21 25.63 -14.68 2.66
N CYS A 22 24.31 -14.88 2.65
CA CYS A 22 23.70 -15.96 3.44
C CYS A 22 24.18 -17.33 2.89
N PRO A 23 24.87 -18.15 3.68
CA PRO A 23 25.36 -19.47 3.25
C PRO A 23 24.25 -20.50 3.10
N PHE A 24 23.01 -20.15 3.50
CA PHE A 24 21.85 -21.01 3.41
C PHE A 24 21.13 -20.86 2.07
N ASP A 25 20.21 -21.78 1.80
CA ASP A 25 19.35 -21.73 0.62
C ASP A 25 18.71 -20.34 0.45
N LYS A 26 18.95 -19.73 -0.71
CA LYS A 26 18.46 -18.39 -1.07
C LYS A 26 16.95 -18.20 -0.88
N SER A 27 16.17 -19.29 -0.82
CA SER A 27 14.73 -19.25 -0.55
C SER A 27 14.36 -18.71 0.82
N TYR A 28 15.26 -18.79 1.81
CA TYR A 28 15.06 -18.22 3.15
C TYR A 28 15.33 -16.71 3.22
N CYS A 29 15.95 -16.13 2.20
CA CYS A 29 16.23 -14.71 2.09
C CYS A 29 15.13 -13.97 1.29
N GLU A 30 14.12 -14.69 0.84
CA GLU A 30 12.98 -14.14 0.11
C GLU A 30 11.85 -13.75 1.06
N LEU A 31 11.17 -12.65 0.72
CA LEU A 31 10.02 -12.18 1.48
C LEU A 31 8.89 -11.69 0.57
N ILE A 32 7.68 -11.74 1.10
CA ILE A 32 6.50 -11.12 0.48
C ILE A 32 6.00 -10.00 1.40
N ARG A 33 6.04 -8.77 0.93
CA ARG A 33 5.65 -7.60 1.72
C ARG A 33 4.14 -7.54 1.92
N VAL A 34 3.74 -7.11 3.14
CA VAL A 34 2.35 -6.81 3.47
C VAL A 34 1.94 -5.49 2.81
N LYS A 35 0.75 -5.44 2.22
CA LYS A 35 0.22 -4.24 1.57
C LYS A 35 -0.07 -3.15 2.61
N GLY A 36 0.34 -1.93 2.31
CA GLY A 36 0.16 -0.77 3.21
C GLY A 36 1.29 -0.56 4.21
N SER A 37 2.18 -1.55 4.42
CA SER A 37 3.38 -1.32 5.21
C SER A 37 4.31 -0.37 4.48
N ARG A 38 4.75 0.68 5.17
CA ARG A 38 5.72 1.64 4.65
C ARG A 38 7.08 1.37 5.26
N PRO A 39 8.17 1.39 4.47
CA PRO A 39 9.51 1.36 5.04
C PRO A 39 9.71 2.64 5.84
N GLU A 40 10.15 2.50 7.08
CA GLU A 40 10.61 3.65 7.85
C GLU A 40 11.97 4.12 7.31
N PRO A 41 12.24 5.44 7.33
CA PRO A 41 13.51 5.96 6.81
C PRO A 41 14.77 5.39 7.49
N SER A 42 14.63 4.98 8.75
CA SER A 42 15.74 4.47 9.59
C SER A 42 15.84 2.94 9.62
N TYR A 43 14.77 2.22 9.28
CA TYR A 43 14.74 0.76 9.33
C TYR A 43 14.05 0.22 8.08
N LYS A 44 14.75 -0.63 7.34
CA LYS A 44 14.23 -1.33 6.18
C LYS A 44 13.19 -2.42 6.53
N VAL A 45 12.88 -2.60 7.81
CA VAL A 45 11.99 -3.66 8.28
C VAL A 45 10.54 -3.25 8.10
N VAL A 46 9.91 -3.82 7.10
CA VAL A 46 8.48 -3.68 6.81
C VAL A 46 7.75 -4.97 7.19
N SER A 47 6.47 -4.88 7.48
CA SER A 47 5.64 -6.08 7.70
C SER A 47 5.72 -7.01 6.48
N HIS A 48 6.10 -8.25 6.71
CA HIS A 48 6.39 -9.21 5.64
C HIS A 48 6.18 -10.65 6.06
N LEU A 49 6.02 -11.51 5.06
CA LEU A 49 5.99 -12.96 5.18
C LEU A 49 7.30 -13.52 4.65
N TYR A 50 7.86 -14.49 5.35
CA TYR A 50 9.07 -15.20 4.92
C TYR A 50 8.97 -16.70 5.22
N LYS A 51 9.84 -17.48 4.59
CA LYS A 51 9.94 -18.92 4.83
C LYS A 51 10.69 -19.16 6.14
N TYR A 52 10.06 -19.83 7.09
CA TYR A 52 10.68 -20.20 8.37
C TYR A 52 11.33 -21.58 8.33
N SER A 53 10.63 -22.56 7.75
CA SER A 53 11.13 -23.92 7.52
C SER A 53 10.58 -24.48 6.21
N GLU A 54 10.81 -25.74 5.93
CA GLU A 54 10.26 -26.39 4.72
C GLU A 54 8.72 -26.46 4.71
N SER A 55 8.11 -26.52 5.88
CA SER A 55 6.66 -26.68 6.04
C SER A 55 5.97 -25.49 6.67
N GLU A 56 6.74 -24.49 7.15
CA GLU A 56 6.23 -23.37 7.91
C GLU A 56 6.64 -22.03 7.32
N LEU A 57 5.75 -21.08 7.45
CA LEU A 57 5.93 -19.67 7.13
C LEU A 57 5.96 -18.86 8.43
N SER A 58 6.66 -17.74 8.41
CA SER A 58 6.62 -16.76 9.48
C SER A 58 6.12 -15.43 8.93
N LEU A 59 5.21 -14.80 9.66
CA LEU A 59 4.63 -13.50 9.35
C LEU A 59 5.08 -12.51 10.41
N TYR A 60 5.82 -11.49 10.00
CA TYR A 60 6.15 -10.34 10.80
C TYR A 60 5.17 -9.20 10.52
N LEU A 61 4.53 -8.67 11.55
CA LEU A 61 3.63 -7.53 11.46
C LEU A 61 4.07 -6.44 12.44
N LYS A 62 4.20 -5.21 11.93
CA LYS A 62 4.41 -4.00 12.71
C LYS A 62 3.19 -3.10 12.56
N ASP A 63 2.63 -2.65 13.68
CA ASP A 63 1.50 -1.71 13.75
C ASP A 63 0.16 -2.15 13.09
N HIS A 64 0.04 -3.41 12.68
CA HIS A 64 -1.17 -3.94 12.04
C HIS A 64 -2.16 -4.59 13.04
N LYS A 65 -2.40 -3.97 14.20
CA LYS A 65 -3.16 -4.52 15.34
C LYS A 65 -4.58 -5.00 14.97
N ASN A 66 -5.21 -4.42 13.97
CA ASN A 66 -6.54 -4.83 13.51
C ASN A 66 -6.61 -6.28 13.00
N HIS A 67 -5.49 -6.81 12.54
CA HIS A 67 -5.41 -8.18 12.05
C HIS A 67 -5.05 -9.19 13.13
N TRP A 68 -4.45 -8.73 14.25
CA TRP A 68 -3.88 -9.61 15.26
C TRP A 68 -4.93 -10.50 15.93
N LYS A 69 -6.07 -9.93 16.32
CA LYS A 69 -7.18 -10.70 16.94
C LYS A 69 -7.73 -11.79 16.01
N GLN A 70 -7.82 -11.49 14.71
CA GLN A 70 -8.31 -12.43 13.72
C GLN A 70 -7.30 -13.54 13.47
N LEU A 71 -6.00 -13.20 13.42
CA LEU A 71 -4.91 -14.15 13.27
C LEU A 71 -4.79 -15.08 14.48
N GLY A 72 -4.89 -14.55 15.71
CA GLY A 72 -4.88 -15.34 16.92
C GLY A 72 -5.99 -16.38 16.92
N LYS A 73 -7.22 -15.99 16.60
CA LYS A 73 -8.34 -16.93 16.48
C LYS A 73 -8.11 -17.98 15.39
N LEU A 74 -7.57 -17.58 14.24
CA LEU A 74 -7.31 -18.50 13.13
C LEU A 74 -6.24 -19.53 13.47
N LEU A 75 -5.18 -19.12 14.14
CA LEU A 75 -4.02 -19.95 14.46
C LEU A 75 -4.14 -20.62 15.83
N ASN A 76 -5.14 -20.26 16.62
CA ASN A 76 -5.35 -20.68 18.00
C ASN A 76 -4.17 -20.28 18.91
N GLU A 77 -3.71 -19.04 18.74
CA GLU A 77 -2.64 -18.43 19.51
C GLU A 77 -3.19 -17.25 20.33
N ASP A 78 -2.73 -17.13 21.57
CA ASP A 78 -2.98 -15.94 22.38
C ASP A 78 -1.97 -14.85 22.01
N ILE A 79 -2.48 -13.73 21.49
CA ILE A 79 -1.66 -12.65 20.99
C ILE A 79 -1.77 -11.44 21.91
N ASP A 80 -0.65 -11.02 22.47
CA ASP A 80 -0.58 -9.79 23.25
C ASP A 80 -0.69 -8.56 22.33
N ILE A 81 -1.79 -7.81 22.51
CA ILE A 81 -2.10 -6.61 21.72
C ILE A 81 -1.33 -5.38 22.24
N SER A 82 -0.70 -5.47 23.42
CA SER A 82 0.09 -4.37 23.99
C SER A 82 1.37 -4.11 23.21
N GLU A 83 1.92 -5.11 22.55
CA GLU A 83 3.11 -5.00 21.72
C GLU A 83 2.84 -4.24 20.41
N ASN A 84 3.90 -3.71 19.81
CA ASN A 84 3.83 -3.04 18.49
C ASN A 84 4.26 -3.94 17.34
N GLU A 85 4.85 -5.09 17.67
CA GLU A 85 5.38 -6.06 16.71
C GLU A 85 4.84 -7.44 17.03
N LEU A 86 4.52 -8.21 16.00
CA LEU A 86 3.99 -9.55 16.10
C LEU A 86 4.73 -10.46 15.13
N ILE A 87 5.23 -11.59 15.64
CA ILE A 87 5.81 -12.66 14.83
C ILE A 87 4.95 -13.91 15.01
N LEU A 88 4.36 -14.38 13.93
CA LEU A 88 3.53 -15.59 13.92
C LEU A 88 4.13 -16.64 13.01
N LYS A 89 4.23 -17.88 13.49
CA LYS A 89 4.63 -19.04 12.71
C LYS A 89 3.40 -19.90 12.42
N PHE A 90 3.27 -20.36 11.20
CA PHE A 90 2.13 -21.20 10.83
C PHE A 90 2.47 -22.10 9.65
N PRO A 91 1.81 -23.28 9.52
CA PRO A 91 2.04 -24.19 8.42
C PRO A 91 1.59 -23.60 7.09
N VAL A 92 2.27 -23.95 6.00
CA VAL A 92 1.96 -23.49 4.63
C VAL A 92 0.50 -23.71 4.26
N SER A 93 -0.12 -24.79 4.76
CA SER A 93 -1.53 -25.09 4.53
C SER A 93 -2.51 -24.01 5.01
N LYS A 94 -2.14 -23.23 6.02
CA LYS A 94 -2.92 -22.12 6.55
C LYS A 94 -2.76 -20.82 5.75
N PHE A 95 -1.81 -20.76 4.82
CA PHE A 95 -1.49 -19.54 4.08
C PHE A 95 -2.70 -18.90 3.39
N LYS A 96 -3.56 -19.70 2.74
CA LYS A 96 -4.78 -19.18 2.09
C LYS A 96 -5.72 -18.48 3.07
N GLN A 97 -5.81 -18.96 4.30
CA GLN A 97 -6.65 -18.36 5.34
C GLN A 97 -6.01 -17.08 5.88
N VAL A 98 -4.70 -17.09 6.14
CA VAL A 98 -3.92 -15.91 6.56
C VAL A 98 -3.99 -14.81 5.49
N SER A 99 -3.88 -15.16 4.21
CA SER A 99 -3.93 -14.20 3.10
C SER A 99 -5.30 -13.54 2.87
N ARG A 100 -6.36 -14.03 3.50
CA ARG A 100 -7.68 -13.37 3.53
C ARG A 100 -7.74 -12.26 4.59
N ILE A 101 -6.96 -12.40 5.64
CA ILE A 101 -6.86 -11.41 6.74
C ILE A 101 -5.80 -10.38 6.41
N VAL A 102 -4.60 -10.84 6.03
CA VAL A 102 -3.46 -9.98 5.72
C VAL A 102 -3.26 -9.93 4.21
N HIS A 103 -3.35 -8.74 3.65
CA HIS A 103 -3.18 -8.55 2.21
C HIS A 103 -1.70 -8.36 1.86
N PHE A 104 -1.22 -9.15 0.92
CA PHE A 104 0.14 -9.11 0.43
C PHE A 104 0.27 -8.37 -0.91
N VAL A 105 1.46 -7.82 -1.17
CA VAL A 105 1.76 -7.15 -2.43
C VAL A 105 1.84 -8.20 -3.55
N ARG A 106 0.99 -8.06 -4.56
CA ARG A 106 0.97 -8.93 -5.74
C ARG A 106 1.91 -8.42 -6.83
N LYS A 107 2.38 -9.31 -7.67
CA LYS A 107 3.04 -8.93 -8.93
C LYS A 107 2.06 -8.07 -9.74
N LYS A 108 2.55 -6.96 -10.29
CA LYS A 108 1.75 -6.21 -11.27
C LYS A 108 1.52 -7.14 -12.45
N THR A 109 0.29 -7.57 -12.67
CA THR A 109 -0.09 -8.18 -13.93
C THR A 109 0.21 -7.14 -15.01
N ARG A 110 1.03 -7.46 -16.01
CA ARG A 110 1.16 -6.60 -17.18
C ARG A 110 -0.24 -6.55 -17.80
N ILE A 111 -0.95 -5.46 -17.51
CA ILE A 111 -2.13 -5.12 -18.29
C ILE A 111 -1.60 -4.98 -19.71
N ASN A 112 -2.24 -5.64 -20.67
CA ASN A 112 -1.90 -5.49 -22.08
C ASN A 112 -1.56 -4.02 -22.35
N PRO A 113 -0.43 -3.73 -22.99
CA PRO A 113 -0.05 -2.35 -23.22
C PRO A 113 -1.23 -1.67 -23.90
N MET A 114 -1.74 -0.62 -23.26
CA MET A 114 -2.86 0.14 -23.77
C MET A 114 -2.56 0.53 -25.22
N SER A 115 -3.48 0.29 -26.13
CA SER A 115 -3.29 0.63 -27.55
C SER A 115 -2.95 2.12 -27.68
N GLU A 116 -2.23 2.50 -28.75
CA GLU A 116 -1.87 3.89 -28.99
C GLU A 116 -3.12 4.79 -29.04
N GLN A 117 -4.21 4.29 -29.60
CA GLN A 117 -5.49 4.97 -29.65
C GLN A 117 -6.09 5.24 -28.26
N GLU A 118 -6.03 4.26 -27.34
CA GLU A 118 -6.49 4.44 -25.97
C GLU A 118 -5.61 5.42 -25.19
N ARG A 119 -4.30 5.42 -25.40
CA ARG A 119 -3.38 6.40 -24.80
C ARG A 119 -3.70 7.80 -25.27
N GLU A 120 -3.92 7.97 -26.55
CA GLU A 120 -4.24 9.26 -27.13
C GLU A 120 -5.63 9.76 -26.67
N SER A 121 -6.62 8.89 -26.60
CA SER A 121 -7.94 9.20 -26.05
C SER A 121 -7.85 9.67 -24.60
N ARG A 122 -7.06 8.99 -23.76
CA ARG A 122 -6.83 9.43 -22.37
C ARG A 122 -6.09 10.76 -22.28
N ARG A 123 -5.09 10.99 -23.13
CA ARG A 123 -4.39 12.30 -23.18
C ARG A 123 -5.38 13.43 -23.50
N LYS A 124 -6.21 13.26 -24.54
CA LYS A 124 -7.23 14.24 -24.93
C LYS A 124 -8.24 14.49 -23.80
N HIS A 125 -8.67 13.41 -23.11
CA HIS A 125 -9.58 13.53 -21.97
C HIS A 125 -8.93 14.31 -20.81
N MET A 126 -7.70 14.00 -20.44
CA MET A 126 -6.99 14.71 -19.38
C MET A 126 -6.74 16.17 -19.72
N GLN A 127 -6.42 16.49 -20.97
CA GLN A 127 -6.27 17.87 -21.43
C GLN A 127 -7.57 18.66 -21.31
N LYS A 128 -8.70 18.06 -21.68
CA LYS A 128 -10.03 18.68 -21.50
C LYS A 128 -10.34 18.96 -20.03
N LEU A 129 -10.12 17.99 -19.15
CA LEU A 129 -10.32 18.17 -17.71
C LEU A 129 -9.45 19.29 -17.15
N HIS A 130 -8.18 19.33 -17.53
CA HIS A 130 -7.25 20.38 -17.09
C HIS A 130 -7.65 21.77 -17.60
N HIS A 131 -8.20 21.86 -18.81
CA HIS A 131 -8.73 23.11 -19.36
C HIS A 131 -9.96 23.60 -18.58
N ILE A 132 -10.90 22.69 -18.28
CA ILE A 132 -12.10 22.99 -17.47
C ILE A 132 -11.70 23.45 -16.05
N MET A 133 -10.75 22.78 -15.41
CA MET A 133 -10.29 23.17 -14.08
C MET A 133 -9.66 24.57 -14.10
N LYS A 134 -8.83 24.91 -15.09
CA LYS A 134 -8.26 26.24 -15.25
C LYS A 134 -9.34 27.33 -15.50
N GLN A 135 -10.38 27.04 -16.23
CA GLN A 135 -11.50 27.97 -16.44
C GLN A 135 -12.25 28.22 -15.15
N ASN A 136 -12.52 27.17 -14.35
CA ASN A 136 -13.22 27.31 -13.07
C ASN A 136 -12.37 28.11 -12.06
N ASP A 137 -11.05 27.90 -12.01
CA ASP A 137 -10.15 28.68 -11.15
C ASP A 137 -10.12 30.17 -11.56
N SER A 138 -10.25 30.45 -12.86
CA SER A 138 -10.31 31.83 -13.37
C SER A 138 -11.63 32.51 -13.00
N ILE A 139 -12.76 31.79 -13.04
CA ILE A 139 -14.07 32.31 -12.65
C ILE A 139 -14.15 32.56 -11.14
N SER A 140 -13.59 31.67 -10.31
CA SER A 140 -13.58 31.87 -8.85
C SER A 140 -12.76 33.10 -8.44
N ARG A 141 -11.66 33.42 -9.14
CA ARG A 141 -10.87 34.62 -8.88
C ARG A 141 -11.59 35.91 -9.28
N ILE A 142 -12.41 35.89 -10.32
CA ILE A 142 -13.20 37.06 -10.76
C ILE A 142 -14.34 37.35 -9.78
N THR A 143 -14.97 36.32 -9.19
CA THR A 143 -16.02 36.51 -8.19
C THR A 143 -15.49 37.04 -6.86
N ASP A 144 -14.26 36.68 -6.44
CA ASP A 144 -13.64 37.22 -5.23
C ASP A 144 -13.19 38.70 -5.39
N THR A 145 -12.73 39.09 -6.56
CA THR A 145 -12.39 40.51 -6.82
C THR A 145 -13.63 41.39 -7.03
N GLY A 146 -14.75 40.82 -7.49
CA GLY A 146 -16.02 41.54 -7.65
C GLY A 146 -16.74 41.90 -6.35
N LYS A 147 -16.48 41.24 -5.27
CA LYS A 147 -17.06 41.53 -3.93
C LYS A 147 -16.30 42.59 -3.12
N ALA A 148 -15.13 43.01 -3.55
CA ALA A 148 -14.32 43.96 -2.82
C ALA A 148 -14.60 45.44 -3.19
N ILE A 149 -15.52 45.72 -4.13
CA ILE A 149 -15.70 47.11 -4.65
C ILE A 149 -17.04 47.76 -4.24
N THR A 150 -17.84 47.16 -3.36
CA THR A 150 -19.14 47.72 -2.99
C THR A 150 -19.29 48.06 -1.52
N LEU A 151 -18.26 48.53 -0.85
CA LEU A 151 -18.34 48.92 0.58
C LEU A 151 -17.80 50.31 0.91
N ASP A 152 -17.50 51.16 -0.08
CA ASP A 152 -17.00 52.54 0.22
C ASP A 152 -17.74 53.57 -0.67
N THR A 153 -19.03 53.80 -0.44
CA THR A 153 -19.69 55.05 -0.80
C THR A 153 -21.05 55.17 -0.10
N PHE A 154 -21.04 55.38 1.23
CA PHE A 154 -22.18 56.02 1.88
C PHE A 154 -21.71 56.62 3.25
N GLU A 155 -20.92 57.67 3.17
CA GLU A 155 -20.87 58.65 4.25
C GLU A 155 -20.69 60.03 3.61
N GLY A 156 -21.64 60.87 3.86
CA GLY A 156 -21.48 62.31 3.61
C GLY A 156 -22.71 63.01 3.06
N GLY A 157 -23.60 63.47 3.91
CA GLY A 157 -24.71 64.32 3.54
C GLY A 157 -25.42 64.85 4.76
N ASN A 158 -24.84 65.89 5.35
CA ASN A 158 -25.48 66.79 6.33
C ASN A 158 -26.81 67.40 5.81
N LEU A 159 -27.80 67.44 6.62
CA LEU A 159 -28.44 68.65 7.19
C LEU A 159 -29.61 68.23 8.02
#